data_50ce7eb62f8ac02b7ee41afb26a649da
#
_entry.id   50ce7eb62f8ac02b7ee41afb26a649da
#
_cell.length_a   1.000
_cell.length_b   1.000
_cell.length_c   1.000
_cell.angle_alpha   90.00
_cell.angle_beta   90.00
_cell.angle_gamma   90.00
#
_symmetry.space_group_name_H-M   'P 1'
#
loop_
_entity.id
_entity.type
_entity.pdbx_description
1 polymer ?
#
loop_
_entity_poly.entity_id
_entity_poly.type
_entity_poly.pdbx_seq_one_letter_code
_entity_poly.pdbx_strand_id
1 'polypeptide(L)'
;KPFLMMYLHKAPHRPWWPNPKKFKEFAKKEFPLPETLFDNYKNRGTAAKTAEMNILKDLRYGHDSKIRPETMEEMFDLEPYVQPYNWGGNDGFTTSYVRFNSEQKTLYDPVIDSINIWFRNNWKGLTNKEKMKWKYQRYMQDYLGCISSVDDNLGRVLDYLDEEDLTENTIVIYTSDQGFYLGEHGWFDKRFIYNESFKTPLIIRWPNKIKSGLKITEMVQNLDYAQTLLDMAGIRQPSDMQGESLVPLL
;
A
#
# COMPACT_ATOMS: atom_id res chain seq x y z
N LYS A 1 30.46 -7.11 -13.69
CA LYS A 1 30.81 -7.37 -12.27
C LYS A 1 29.56 -7.80 -11.52
N PRO A 2 29.65 -8.74 -10.54
CA PRO A 2 28.52 -9.07 -9.67
C PRO A 2 27.98 -7.82 -8.95
N PHE A 3 26.68 -7.75 -8.73
CA PHE A 3 26.01 -6.66 -8.01
C PHE A 3 24.88 -7.21 -7.15
N LEU A 4 24.50 -6.46 -6.14
CA LEU A 4 23.24 -6.57 -5.41
C LEU A 4 22.52 -5.23 -5.53
N MET A 5 21.26 -5.25 -5.95
CA MET A 5 20.43 -4.06 -6.04
C MET A 5 19.18 -4.23 -5.18
N MET A 6 18.96 -3.33 -4.24
CA MET A 6 17.72 -3.23 -3.48
C MET A 6 16.84 -2.14 -4.12
N TYR A 7 15.81 -2.56 -4.86
CA TYR A 7 14.90 -1.66 -5.55
C TYR A 7 13.71 -1.32 -4.63
N LEU A 8 13.92 -0.32 -3.77
CA LEU A 8 13.01 0.03 -2.69
C LEU A 8 12.05 1.16 -3.11
N HIS A 9 10.81 0.80 -3.41
CA HIS A 9 9.75 1.77 -3.63
C HIS A 9 9.23 2.32 -2.30
N LYS A 10 8.92 3.63 -2.27
CA LYS A 10 8.13 4.17 -1.18
C LYS A 10 6.67 3.69 -1.24
N ALA A 11 6.09 3.63 -2.44
CA ALA A 11 4.78 3.05 -2.66
C ALA A 11 4.82 1.52 -2.35
N PRO A 12 3.78 0.95 -1.76
CA PRO A 12 2.46 1.53 -1.48
C PRO A 12 2.31 2.20 -0.11
N HIS A 13 3.39 2.67 0.53
CA HIS A 13 3.28 3.42 1.77
C HIS A 13 2.54 4.75 1.52
N ARG A 14 1.72 5.17 2.47
CA ARG A 14 1.03 6.47 2.52
C ARG A 14 2.00 7.66 2.35
N PRO A 15 1.62 8.76 1.68
CA PRO A 15 0.35 9.02 0.99
C PRO A 15 0.29 8.33 -0.38
N TRP A 16 -0.91 7.89 -0.75
CA TRP A 16 -1.13 7.17 -2.00
C TRP A 16 -1.36 8.15 -3.15
N TRP A 17 -0.38 8.24 -4.04
CA TRP A 17 -0.43 9.00 -5.27
C TRP A 17 -0.02 8.10 -6.44
N PRO A 18 -0.97 7.39 -7.06
CA PRO A 18 -0.71 6.62 -8.27
C PRO A 18 -0.14 7.51 -9.38
N ASN A 19 0.52 6.94 -10.39
CA ASN A 19 0.81 7.75 -11.55
C ASN A 19 -0.49 8.29 -12.19
N PRO A 20 -0.46 9.41 -12.93
CA PRO A 20 -1.69 10.08 -13.39
C PRO A 20 -2.63 9.19 -14.20
N LYS A 21 -2.08 8.31 -15.05
CA LYS A 21 -2.87 7.37 -15.85
C LYS A 21 -3.62 6.39 -14.95
N LYS A 22 -2.94 5.78 -13.98
CA LYS A 22 -3.54 4.85 -13.03
C LYS A 22 -4.52 5.55 -12.09
N PHE A 23 -4.22 6.78 -11.65
CA PHE A 23 -5.12 7.57 -10.84
C PHE A 23 -6.48 7.78 -11.54
N LYS A 24 -6.44 8.21 -12.81
CA LYS A 24 -7.65 8.38 -13.65
C LYS A 24 -8.40 7.07 -13.91
N GLU A 25 -7.66 5.98 -14.13
CA GLU A 25 -8.23 4.64 -14.36
C GLU A 25 -8.91 4.10 -13.11
N PHE A 26 -8.18 4.07 -12.00
CA PHE A 26 -8.64 3.44 -10.76
C PHE A 26 -9.73 4.25 -10.05
N ALA A 27 -9.78 5.57 -10.22
CA ALA A 27 -10.86 6.40 -9.68
C ALA A 27 -12.26 6.00 -10.19
N LYS A 28 -12.34 5.22 -11.28
CA LYS A 28 -13.59 4.73 -11.87
C LYS A 28 -13.92 3.28 -11.47
N LYS A 29 -13.00 2.59 -10.80
CA LYS A 29 -13.19 1.19 -10.41
C LYS A 29 -13.94 1.11 -9.09
N GLU A 30 -14.74 0.07 -8.96
CA GLU A 30 -15.38 -0.32 -7.71
C GLU A 30 -14.76 -1.64 -7.24
N PHE A 31 -14.50 -1.73 -5.95
CA PHE A 31 -13.86 -2.88 -5.31
C PHE A 31 -14.82 -3.59 -4.38
N PRO A 32 -14.78 -4.95 -4.32
CA PRO A 32 -15.59 -5.70 -3.38
C PRO A 32 -15.30 -5.28 -1.95
N LEU A 33 -16.32 -5.26 -1.12
CA LEU A 33 -16.18 -4.95 0.29
C LEU A 33 -15.71 -6.21 1.05
N PRO A 34 -14.70 -6.13 1.91
CA PRO A 34 -14.39 -7.23 2.82
C PRO A 34 -15.59 -7.57 3.70
N GLU A 35 -15.81 -8.85 3.98
CA GLU A 35 -16.90 -9.30 4.86
C GLU A 35 -16.85 -8.65 6.24
N THR A 36 -15.65 -8.38 6.73
CA THR A 36 -15.38 -7.78 8.04
C THR A 36 -15.27 -6.26 8.01
N LEU A 37 -15.58 -5.56 6.91
CA LEU A 37 -15.50 -4.10 6.82
C LEU A 37 -16.27 -3.39 7.94
N PHE A 38 -17.42 -3.95 8.34
CA PHE A 38 -18.29 -3.40 9.39
C PHE A 38 -18.17 -4.16 10.71
N ASP A 39 -16.98 -4.63 11.05
CA ASP A 39 -16.74 -5.36 12.29
C ASP A 39 -17.11 -4.50 13.52
N ASN A 40 -17.80 -5.10 14.47
CA ASN A 40 -18.20 -4.46 15.72
C ASN A 40 -17.27 -4.79 16.88
N TYR A 41 -16.23 -5.59 16.61
CA TYR A 41 -15.22 -6.06 17.57
C TYR A 41 -15.80 -6.82 18.79
N LYS A 42 -16.98 -7.43 18.62
CA LYS A 42 -17.58 -8.27 19.67
C LYS A 42 -16.63 -9.42 20.02
N ASN A 43 -16.46 -9.66 21.31
CA ASN A 43 -15.56 -10.69 21.84
C ASN A 43 -14.05 -10.46 21.57
N ARG A 44 -13.68 -9.21 21.25
CA ARG A 44 -12.26 -8.81 21.12
C ARG A 44 -11.85 -7.88 22.27
N GLY A 45 -10.55 -7.85 22.54
CA GLY A 45 -9.97 -6.97 23.56
C GLY A 45 -10.17 -5.47 23.24
N THR A 46 -9.92 -4.64 24.25
CA THR A 46 -10.05 -3.17 24.14
C THR A 46 -9.19 -2.60 23.02
N ALA A 47 -7.96 -3.12 22.85
CA ALA A 47 -7.03 -2.67 21.83
C ALA A 47 -7.65 -2.65 20.41
N ALA A 48 -8.40 -3.70 20.05
CA ALA A 48 -9.06 -3.76 18.74
C ALA A 48 -10.16 -2.69 18.57
N LYS A 49 -10.87 -2.35 19.66
CA LYS A 49 -11.95 -1.35 19.65
C LYS A 49 -11.44 0.09 19.61
N THR A 50 -10.24 0.32 20.17
CA THR A 50 -9.66 1.67 20.32
C THR A 50 -8.53 1.93 19.32
N ALA A 51 -8.27 0.98 18.42
CA ALA A 51 -7.23 1.14 17.39
C ALA A 51 -7.52 2.35 16.49
N GLU A 52 -6.53 3.23 16.34
CA GLU A 52 -6.60 4.41 15.47
C GLU A 52 -6.28 4.06 14.01
N MET A 53 -7.01 3.06 13.49
CA MET A 53 -6.88 2.53 12.12
C MET A 53 -8.23 2.36 11.45
N ASN A 54 -9.30 2.90 12.01
CA ASN A 54 -10.63 2.71 11.47
C ASN A 54 -10.84 3.56 10.20
N ILE A 55 -11.29 2.94 9.13
CA ILE A 55 -11.50 3.60 7.82
C ILE A 55 -12.45 4.79 7.95
N LEU A 56 -13.53 4.67 8.73
CA LEU A 56 -14.48 5.77 8.88
C LEU A 56 -13.87 6.93 9.67
N LYS A 57 -13.20 6.63 10.79
CA LYS A 57 -12.77 7.64 11.77
C LYS A 57 -11.37 8.21 11.47
N ASP A 58 -10.43 7.34 11.04
CA ASP A 58 -9.01 7.65 11.05
C ASP A 58 -8.41 7.87 9.66
N LEU A 59 -9.07 7.42 8.56
CA LEU A 59 -8.71 7.85 7.22
C LEU A 59 -9.06 9.33 7.04
N ARG A 60 -8.05 10.10 6.68
CA ARG A 60 -8.15 11.56 6.58
C ARG A 60 -8.71 11.99 5.23
N TYR A 61 -9.54 13.01 5.24
CA TYR A 61 -10.21 13.50 4.03
C TYR A 61 -9.20 14.03 2.99
N GLY A 62 -8.33 14.94 3.39
CA GLY A 62 -7.34 15.52 2.47
C GLY A 62 -6.26 14.50 2.08
N HIS A 63 -5.61 13.93 3.08
CA HIS A 63 -4.45 13.06 2.87
C HIS A 63 -4.79 11.76 2.11
N ASP A 64 -5.88 11.10 2.51
CA ASP A 64 -6.21 9.77 2.00
C ASP A 64 -7.27 9.79 0.90
N SER A 65 -8.22 10.75 0.95
CA SER A 65 -9.33 10.82 0.01
C SER A 65 -9.24 11.95 -1.01
N LYS A 66 -8.17 12.77 -0.94
CA LYS A 66 -7.92 13.89 -1.86
C LYS A 66 -8.98 14.98 -1.82
N ILE A 67 -9.58 15.19 -0.64
CA ILE A 67 -10.47 16.33 -0.41
C ILE A 67 -9.63 17.58 -0.21
N ARG A 68 -9.90 18.62 -0.99
CA ARG A 68 -9.17 19.88 -0.95
C ARG A 68 -9.42 20.65 0.34
N PRO A 69 -8.47 21.46 0.84
CA PRO A 69 -8.64 22.27 2.04
C PRO A 69 -9.91 23.14 1.99
N GLU A 70 -10.13 23.83 0.88
CA GLU A 70 -11.31 24.67 0.68
C GLU A 70 -12.64 23.89 0.74
N THR A 71 -12.64 22.65 0.28
CA THR A 71 -13.82 21.77 0.41
C THR A 71 -14.02 21.34 1.86
N MET A 72 -12.94 21.08 2.60
CA MET A 72 -13.01 20.75 4.02
C MET A 72 -13.52 21.93 4.84
N GLU A 73 -13.08 23.16 4.54
CA GLU A 73 -13.57 24.39 5.20
C GLU A 73 -15.07 24.58 5.01
N GLU A 74 -15.58 24.41 3.79
CA GLU A 74 -17.01 24.47 3.50
C GLU A 74 -17.85 23.43 4.24
N MET A 75 -17.26 22.26 4.53
CA MET A 75 -17.94 21.11 5.10
C MET A 75 -17.64 20.91 6.60
N PHE A 76 -16.71 21.68 7.19
CA PHE A 76 -16.12 21.44 8.49
C PHE A 76 -17.14 21.43 9.64
N ASP A 77 -18.09 22.38 9.64
CA ASP A 77 -19.11 22.51 10.69
C ASP A 77 -20.13 21.35 10.70
N LEU A 78 -20.01 20.44 9.76
CA LEU A 78 -20.99 19.40 9.53
C LEU A 78 -20.57 18.02 10.01
N GLU A 79 -19.28 17.85 10.34
CA GLU A 79 -18.73 16.54 10.63
C GLU A 79 -17.87 16.49 11.90
N PRO A 80 -18.31 15.75 12.92
CA PRO A 80 -17.48 15.53 14.12
C PRO A 80 -16.21 14.71 13.84
N TYR A 81 -16.11 14.11 12.66
CA TYR A 81 -14.98 13.27 12.22
C TYR A 81 -14.02 13.97 11.27
N VAL A 82 -14.22 15.23 10.93
CA VAL A 82 -13.19 16.05 10.31
C VAL A 82 -12.14 16.34 11.35
N GLN A 83 -11.16 15.48 11.44
CA GLN A 83 -10.05 15.69 12.36
C GLN A 83 -9.17 16.82 11.85
N PRO A 84 -9.02 17.92 12.59
CA PRO A 84 -7.94 18.86 12.33
C PRO A 84 -6.64 18.09 12.46
N TYR A 85 -5.83 18.14 11.41
CA TYR A 85 -4.61 17.39 11.32
C TYR A 85 -3.52 17.96 12.23
N ASN A 86 -3.17 17.23 13.29
CA ASN A 86 -2.20 17.65 14.31
C ASN A 86 -0.79 17.05 14.16
N TRP A 87 -0.38 16.67 12.95
CA TRP A 87 1.01 16.31 12.69
C TRP A 87 1.72 17.50 12.01
N GLY A 88 2.07 18.52 12.79
CA GLY A 88 2.85 19.66 12.31
C GLY A 88 2.07 20.72 11.53
N GLY A 89 0.73 20.75 11.60
CA GLY A 89 -0.09 21.83 11.05
C GLY A 89 -0.32 21.81 9.53
N ASN A 90 0.16 20.78 8.81
CA ASN A 90 -0.05 20.64 7.38
C ASN A 90 -0.91 19.44 7.05
N ASP A 91 -1.98 19.65 6.29
CA ASP A 91 -2.73 18.56 5.67
C ASP A 91 -1.82 17.82 4.67
N GLY A 92 -1.82 16.48 4.73
CA GLY A 92 -0.99 15.67 3.85
C GLY A 92 -1.35 15.78 2.36
N PHE A 93 -2.55 16.26 2.00
CA PHE A 93 -2.89 16.66 0.64
C PHE A 93 -2.01 17.84 0.24
N THR A 94 -2.04 18.93 1.00
CA THR A 94 -1.30 20.17 0.72
C THR A 94 0.20 19.90 0.62
N THR A 95 0.79 19.17 1.58
CA THR A 95 2.23 18.87 1.58
C THR A 95 2.70 18.05 0.39
N SER A 96 1.84 17.22 -0.18
CA SER A 96 2.15 16.46 -1.40
C SER A 96 1.85 17.27 -2.66
N TYR A 97 0.69 17.87 -2.73
CA TYR A 97 0.19 18.57 -3.92
C TYR A 97 0.95 19.85 -4.25
N VAL A 98 1.45 20.60 -3.25
CA VAL A 98 2.28 21.80 -3.49
C VAL A 98 3.60 21.48 -4.21
N ARG A 99 4.04 20.23 -4.14
CA ARG A 99 5.27 19.75 -4.80
C ARG A 99 5.05 19.39 -6.27
N PHE A 100 3.80 19.34 -6.72
CA PHE A 100 3.48 19.06 -8.12
C PHE A 100 3.77 20.29 -8.97
N ASN A 101 4.42 20.06 -10.11
CA ASN A 101 4.57 21.07 -11.13
C ASN A 101 3.23 21.31 -11.86
N SER A 102 3.18 22.30 -12.76
CA SER A 102 1.96 22.65 -13.51
C SER A 102 1.45 21.51 -14.39
N GLU A 103 2.35 20.77 -15.01
CA GLU A 103 1.99 19.63 -15.85
C GLU A 103 1.35 18.51 -15.00
N GLN A 104 1.96 18.16 -13.88
CA GLN A 104 1.39 17.18 -12.95
C GLN A 104 0.00 17.62 -12.46
N LYS A 105 -0.16 18.88 -12.06
CA LYS A 105 -1.47 19.42 -11.65
C LYS A 105 -2.52 19.26 -12.73
N THR A 106 -2.20 19.61 -13.96
CA THR A 106 -3.11 19.44 -15.11
C THR A 106 -3.60 17.99 -15.28
N LEU A 107 -2.75 17.01 -14.95
CA LEU A 107 -3.09 15.59 -15.05
C LEU A 107 -3.92 15.07 -13.86
N TYR A 108 -3.67 15.58 -12.65
CA TYR A 108 -4.36 15.11 -11.46
C TYR A 108 -5.66 15.85 -11.14
N ASP A 109 -5.71 17.16 -11.41
CA ASP A 109 -6.82 18.04 -11.04
C ASP A 109 -8.19 17.57 -11.54
N PRO A 110 -8.36 17.11 -12.80
CA PRO A 110 -9.69 16.67 -13.24
C PRO A 110 -10.30 15.54 -12.39
N VAL A 111 -9.47 14.64 -11.88
CA VAL A 111 -9.92 13.55 -11.00
C VAL A 111 -10.19 14.08 -9.59
N ILE A 112 -9.28 14.90 -9.07
CA ILE A 112 -9.43 15.52 -7.74
C ILE A 112 -10.70 16.37 -7.69
N ASP A 113 -10.95 17.18 -8.72
CA ASP A 113 -12.14 18.04 -8.79
C ASP A 113 -13.43 17.21 -8.85
N SER A 114 -13.44 16.14 -9.62
CA SER A 114 -14.57 15.20 -9.66
C SER A 114 -14.86 14.60 -8.28
N ILE A 115 -13.84 14.20 -7.53
CA ILE A 115 -13.97 13.67 -6.16
C ILE A 115 -14.57 14.75 -5.25
N ASN A 116 -14.07 15.99 -5.33
CA ASN A 116 -14.52 17.10 -4.47
C ASN A 116 -15.94 17.56 -4.80
N ILE A 117 -16.32 17.61 -6.07
CA ILE A 117 -17.71 17.91 -6.50
C ILE A 117 -18.64 16.83 -5.94
N TRP A 118 -18.30 15.56 -6.10
CA TRP A 118 -19.10 14.47 -5.56
C TRP A 118 -19.25 14.59 -4.04
N PHE A 119 -18.17 14.88 -3.32
CA PHE A 119 -18.14 15.01 -1.88
C PHE A 119 -19.07 16.11 -1.38
N ARG A 120 -18.99 17.31 -1.97
CA ARG A 120 -19.87 18.44 -1.63
C ARG A 120 -21.36 18.09 -1.79
N ASN A 121 -21.68 17.40 -2.87
CA ASN A 121 -23.07 17.14 -3.24
C ASN A 121 -23.72 16.00 -2.44
N ASN A 122 -22.93 15.05 -1.94
CA ASN A 122 -23.47 13.80 -1.41
C ASN A 122 -23.16 13.56 0.08
N TRP A 123 -22.02 14.02 0.57
CA TRP A 123 -21.49 13.60 1.87
C TRP A 123 -22.43 13.80 3.04
N LYS A 124 -23.14 14.92 3.11
CA LYS A 124 -24.07 15.26 4.20
C LYS A 124 -25.20 14.26 4.36
N GLY A 125 -25.73 13.75 3.27
CA GLY A 125 -26.87 12.84 3.25
C GLY A 125 -26.52 11.39 3.59
N LEU A 126 -25.22 11.04 3.67
CA LEU A 126 -24.79 9.67 3.89
C LEU A 126 -24.88 9.24 5.36
N THR A 127 -25.32 8.00 5.58
CA THR A 127 -25.15 7.31 6.85
C THR A 127 -23.67 6.98 7.11
N ASN A 128 -23.29 6.71 8.36
CA ASN A 128 -21.92 6.30 8.70
C ASN A 128 -21.46 5.04 7.92
N LYS A 129 -22.38 4.13 7.62
CA LYS A 129 -22.08 2.93 6.82
C LYS A 129 -21.76 3.29 5.38
N GLU A 130 -22.48 4.21 4.77
CA GLU A 130 -22.22 4.71 3.42
C GLU A 130 -20.95 5.54 3.35
N LYS A 131 -20.69 6.39 4.35
CA LYS A 131 -19.43 7.13 4.50
C LYS A 131 -18.22 6.20 4.58
N MET A 132 -18.32 5.12 5.37
CA MET A 132 -17.27 4.12 5.47
C MET A 132 -17.04 3.39 4.14
N LYS A 133 -18.10 3.01 3.42
CA LYS A 133 -18.01 2.43 2.09
C LYS A 133 -17.30 3.38 1.11
N TRP A 134 -17.67 4.64 1.09
CA TRP A 134 -17.06 5.63 0.21
C TRP A 134 -15.56 5.82 0.52
N LYS A 135 -15.19 5.98 1.79
CA LYS A 135 -13.79 6.08 2.21
C LYS A 135 -13.00 4.82 1.83
N TYR A 136 -13.59 3.65 2.00
CA TYR A 136 -13.00 2.38 1.57
C TYR A 136 -12.75 2.36 0.06
N GLN A 137 -13.74 2.74 -0.76
CA GLN A 137 -13.56 2.79 -2.21
C GLN A 137 -12.43 3.76 -2.61
N ARG A 138 -12.41 4.97 -2.02
CA ARG A 138 -11.32 5.93 -2.26
C ARG A 138 -9.96 5.37 -1.88
N TYR A 139 -9.87 4.73 -0.72
CA TYR A 139 -8.66 4.08 -0.24
C TYR A 139 -8.18 3.00 -1.22
N MET A 140 -9.06 2.09 -1.63
CA MET A 140 -8.71 1.01 -2.56
C MET A 140 -8.32 1.52 -3.95
N GLN A 141 -9.02 2.54 -4.45
CA GLN A 141 -8.72 3.16 -5.74
C GLN A 141 -7.29 3.74 -5.74
N ASP A 142 -6.92 4.46 -4.71
CA ASP A 142 -5.61 5.09 -4.62
C ASP A 142 -4.51 4.06 -4.29
N TYR A 143 -4.75 3.14 -3.35
CA TYR A 143 -3.80 2.10 -2.95
C TYR A 143 -3.46 1.16 -4.11
N LEU A 144 -4.48 0.56 -4.73
CA LEU A 144 -4.28 -0.37 -5.85
C LEU A 144 -3.78 0.33 -7.12
N GLY A 145 -4.12 1.61 -7.29
CA GLY A 145 -3.52 2.45 -8.32
C GLY A 145 -2.01 2.63 -8.11
N CYS A 146 -1.56 2.78 -6.86
CA CYS A 146 -0.14 2.79 -6.52
C CYS A 146 0.53 1.44 -6.78
N ILE A 147 -0.10 0.33 -6.37
CA ILE A 147 0.40 -1.02 -6.64
C ILE A 147 0.56 -1.24 -8.15
N SER A 148 -0.45 -0.88 -8.94
CA SER A 148 -0.38 -0.98 -10.41
C SER A 148 0.72 -0.10 -11.02
N SER A 149 1.04 1.04 -10.38
CA SER A 149 2.15 1.89 -10.81
C SER A 149 3.52 1.29 -10.47
N VAL A 150 3.63 0.57 -9.35
CA VAL A 150 4.84 -0.19 -8.97
C VAL A 150 5.03 -1.36 -9.93
N ASP A 151 3.96 -2.10 -10.24
CA ASP A 151 3.96 -3.22 -11.16
C ASP A 151 4.46 -2.83 -12.56
N ASP A 152 3.95 -1.72 -13.13
CA ASP A 152 4.44 -1.19 -14.40
C ASP A 152 5.97 -0.88 -14.36
N ASN A 153 6.47 -0.36 -13.24
CA ASN A 153 7.89 -0.03 -13.13
C ASN A 153 8.77 -1.26 -12.86
N LEU A 154 8.24 -2.25 -12.15
CA LEU A 154 8.92 -3.54 -11.99
C LEU A 154 9.02 -4.27 -13.34
N GLY A 155 7.94 -4.25 -14.14
CA GLY A 155 7.96 -4.77 -15.51
C GLY A 155 9.11 -4.19 -16.33
N ARG A 156 9.28 -2.86 -16.33
CA ARG A 156 10.39 -2.19 -17.02
C ARG A 156 11.79 -2.66 -16.56
N VAL A 157 11.96 -3.00 -15.28
CA VAL A 157 13.23 -3.56 -14.80
C VAL A 157 13.43 -4.97 -15.31
N LEU A 158 12.38 -5.78 -15.36
CA LEU A 158 12.45 -7.14 -15.89
C LEU A 158 12.73 -7.12 -17.40
N ASP A 159 12.05 -6.25 -18.15
CA ASP A 159 12.31 -6.04 -19.59
C ASP A 159 13.78 -5.65 -19.85
N TYR A 160 14.33 -4.74 -19.04
CA TYR A 160 15.73 -4.35 -19.12
C TYR A 160 16.71 -5.52 -18.89
N LEU A 161 16.40 -6.42 -17.93
CA LEU A 161 17.21 -7.61 -17.72
C LEU A 161 17.20 -8.55 -18.93
N ASP A 162 16.06 -8.64 -19.62
CA ASP A 162 15.92 -9.43 -20.84
C ASP A 162 16.66 -8.78 -22.04
N GLU A 163 16.53 -7.46 -22.22
CA GLU A 163 17.18 -6.68 -23.27
C GLU A 163 18.71 -6.70 -23.17
N GLU A 164 19.26 -6.79 -21.95
CA GLU A 164 20.71 -6.79 -21.69
C GLU A 164 21.29 -8.21 -21.47
N ASP A 165 20.54 -9.26 -21.81
CA ASP A 165 20.93 -10.67 -21.62
C ASP A 165 21.36 -11.01 -20.17
N LEU A 166 20.77 -10.34 -19.18
CA LEU A 166 21.11 -10.53 -17.76
C LEU A 166 20.19 -11.53 -17.05
N THR A 167 19.05 -11.86 -17.62
CA THR A 167 17.96 -12.63 -16.98
C THR A 167 18.43 -13.98 -16.46
N GLU A 168 19.18 -14.73 -17.26
CA GLU A 168 19.66 -16.07 -16.90
C GLU A 168 20.70 -16.07 -15.78
N ASN A 169 21.32 -14.93 -15.52
CA ASN A 169 22.34 -14.75 -14.48
C ASN A 169 21.93 -13.79 -13.36
N THR A 170 20.62 -13.55 -13.22
CA THR A 170 20.09 -12.64 -12.19
C THR A 170 19.02 -13.34 -11.35
N ILE A 171 19.24 -13.35 -10.04
CA ILE A 171 18.20 -13.75 -9.07
C ILE A 171 17.30 -12.54 -8.82
N VAL A 172 16.01 -12.71 -8.99
CA VAL A 172 15.01 -11.67 -8.70
C VAL A 172 14.17 -12.11 -7.51
N ILE A 173 14.10 -11.26 -6.49
CA ILE A 173 13.32 -11.48 -5.28
C ILE A 173 12.31 -10.33 -5.14
N TYR A 174 11.02 -10.66 -5.04
CA TYR A 174 9.95 -9.73 -4.73
C TYR A 174 9.39 -10.06 -3.36
N THR A 175 9.39 -9.09 -2.47
CA THR A 175 8.86 -9.23 -1.11
C THR A 175 8.42 -7.90 -0.53
N SER A 176 7.92 -7.90 0.71
CA SER A 176 7.60 -6.73 1.51
C SER A 176 8.10 -6.94 2.94
N ASP A 177 8.34 -5.86 3.64
CA ASP A 177 8.70 -5.87 5.07
C ASP A 177 7.53 -6.23 5.98
N GLN A 178 6.30 -6.06 5.50
CA GLN A 178 5.06 -6.29 6.27
C GLN A 178 3.85 -6.45 5.36
N GLY A 179 2.75 -6.99 5.92
CA GLY A 179 1.43 -6.96 5.33
C GLY A 179 0.71 -5.62 5.52
N PHE A 180 -0.57 -5.56 5.16
CA PHE A 180 -1.37 -4.34 5.23
C PHE A 180 -2.87 -4.66 5.26
N TYR A 181 -3.65 -3.94 6.10
CA TYR A 181 -5.11 -4.07 6.11
C TYR A 181 -5.73 -3.34 4.92
N LEU A 182 -6.50 -4.03 4.14
CA LEU A 182 -7.22 -3.50 2.98
C LEU A 182 -8.74 -3.44 3.22
N GLY A 183 -9.10 -3.05 4.43
CA GLY A 183 -10.49 -2.92 4.85
C GLY A 183 -10.98 -4.04 5.77
N GLU A 184 -10.22 -5.11 5.93
CA GLU A 184 -10.52 -6.16 6.90
C GLU A 184 -10.63 -5.55 8.30
N HIS A 185 -11.60 -6.00 9.06
CA HIS A 185 -11.94 -5.47 10.38
C HIS A 185 -12.31 -3.97 10.39
N GLY A 186 -12.61 -3.38 9.23
CA GLY A 186 -12.83 -1.95 9.09
C GLY A 186 -11.56 -1.11 9.23
N TRP A 187 -10.39 -1.72 9.10
CA TRP A 187 -9.10 -1.10 9.30
C TRP A 187 -8.35 -0.80 8.00
N PHE A 188 -7.39 0.09 8.11
CA PHE A 188 -6.34 0.36 7.14
C PHE A 188 -4.98 0.37 7.86
N ASP A 189 -3.87 0.44 7.10
CA ASP A 189 -2.51 0.46 7.66
C ASP A 189 -2.08 -0.92 8.23
N LYS A 190 -1.24 -0.95 9.23
CA LYS A 190 -0.61 -2.10 9.88
C LYS A 190 -0.36 -1.76 11.35
N ARG A 191 -0.59 -2.61 12.29
CA ARG A 191 -0.24 -2.37 13.72
C ARG A 191 -0.40 -3.62 14.58
N PHE A 192 -1.36 -4.49 14.26
CA PHE A 192 -1.64 -5.69 15.02
C PHE A 192 -1.13 -6.94 14.32
N ILE A 193 -0.87 -8.00 15.08
CA ILE A 193 -0.42 -9.31 14.58
C ILE A 193 -1.64 -10.11 14.09
N TYR A 194 -2.37 -9.58 13.11
CA TYR A 194 -3.32 -10.34 12.31
C TYR A 194 -2.67 -10.74 10.98
N ASN A 195 -3.19 -11.77 10.32
CA ASN A 195 -2.63 -12.25 9.06
C ASN A 195 -2.44 -11.15 8.02
N GLU A 196 -3.39 -10.24 7.93
CA GLU A 196 -3.40 -9.14 6.96
C GLU A 196 -2.20 -8.20 7.13
N SER A 197 -1.79 -7.96 8.38
CA SER A 197 -0.65 -7.10 8.71
C SER A 197 0.67 -7.86 8.80
N PHE A 198 0.62 -9.16 9.04
CA PHE A 198 1.79 -9.96 9.34
C PHE A 198 2.31 -10.74 8.14
N LYS A 199 1.41 -11.24 7.28
CA LYS A 199 1.74 -12.04 6.12
C LYS A 199 2.23 -11.17 4.96
N THR A 200 3.40 -11.49 4.43
CA THR A 200 4.00 -10.82 3.27
C THR A 200 4.12 -11.75 2.08
N PRO A 201 4.10 -11.22 0.84
CA PRO A 201 4.47 -12.01 -0.32
C PRO A 201 5.98 -12.33 -0.30
N LEU A 202 6.36 -13.50 -0.81
CA LEU A 202 7.74 -13.82 -1.16
C LEU A 202 7.73 -14.60 -2.47
N ILE A 203 8.31 -14.02 -3.50
CA ILE A 203 8.46 -14.64 -4.83
C ILE A 203 9.93 -14.58 -5.21
N ILE A 204 10.50 -15.72 -5.58
CA ILE A 204 11.90 -15.83 -5.97
C ILE A 204 11.98 -16.46 -7.36
N ARG A 205 12.69 -15.79 -8.28
CA ARG A 205 13.14 -16.33 -9.56
C ARG A 205 14.64 -16.54 -9.50
N TRP A 206 15.06 -17.78 -9.61
CA TRP A 206 16.49 -18.16 -9.72
C TRP A 206 16.63 -19.12 -10.90
N PRO A 207 17.00 -18.61 -12.08
CA PRO A 207 17.13 -19.43 -13.29
C PRO A 207 18.04 -20.62 -13.08
N ASN A 208 17.68 -21.76 -13.66
CA ASN A 208 18.43 -23.02 -13.58
C ASN A 208 18.61 -23.62 -12.16
N LYS A 209 18.00 -23.04 -11.14
CA LYS A 209 18.02 -23.53 -9.75
C LYS A 209 16.63 -23.84 -9.23
N ILE A 210 15.68 -22.92 -9.38
CA ILE A 210 14.31 -23.09 -8.91
C ILE A 210 13.41 -23.53 -10.07
N LYS A 211 12.66 -24.63 -9.84
CA LYS A 211 11.67 -25.08 -10.80
C LYS A 211 10.51 -24.10 -10.89
N SER A 212 10.13 -23.72 -12.11
CA SER A 212 8.98 -22.83 -12.33
C SER A 212 7.69 -23.42 -11.71
N GLY A 213 6.95 -22.57 -11.01
CA GLY A 213 5.70 -22.94 -10.35
C GLY A 213 5.85 -23.67 -9.02
N LEU A 214 7.08 -23.79 -8.49
CA LEU A 214 7.30 -24.32 -7.13
C LEU A 214 6.51 -23.49 -6.11
N LYS A 215 5.80 -24.16 -5.21
CA LYS A 215 5.12 -23.54 -4.07
C LYS A 215 5.67 -24.14 -2.79
N ILE A 216 6.13 -23.30 -1.91
CA ILE A 216 6.69 -23.64 -0.60
C ILE A 216 5.66 -23.29 0.45
N THR A 217 5.38 -24.20 1.36
CA THR A 217 4.36 -24.06 2.43
C THR A 217 4.98 -23.92 3.81
N GLU A 218 6.28 -24.09 3.90
CA GLU A 218 7.06 -23.90 5.12
C GLU A 218 6.97 -22.46 5.60
N MET A 219 7.02 -22.28 6.91
CA MET A 219 7.02 -20.94 7.52
C MET A 219 8.38 -20.31 7.30
N VAL A 220 8.38 -19.15 6.66
CA VAL A 220 9.57 -18.30 6.45
C VAL A 220 9.33 -16.90 7.00
N GLN A 221 10.36 -16.18 7.34
CA GLN A 221 10.26 -14.85 7.94
C GLN A 221 11.34 -13.91 7.43
N ASN A 222 11.16 -12.63 7.69
CA ASN A 222 12.10 -11.58 7.24
C ASN A 222 13.53 -11.79 7.76
N LEU A 223 13.68 -12.46 8.90
CA LEU A 223 15.00 -12.81 9.47
C LEU A 223 15.81 -13.73 8.55
N ASP A 224 15.15 -14.51 7.70
CA ASP A 224 15.77 -15.52 6.84
C ASP A 224 16.38 -14.91 5.56
N TYR A 225 16.01 -13.69 5.20
CA TYR A 225 16.40 -13.09 3.92
C TYR A 225 17.89 -12.80 3.84
N ALA A 226 18.49 -12.26 4.89
CA ALA A 226 19.91 -11.90 4.88
C ALA A 226 20.80 -13.14 4.72
N GLN A 227 20.49 -14.21 5.47
CA GLN A 227 21.21 -15.49 5.38
C GLN A 227 21.03 -16.13 4.00
N THR A 228 19.82 -16.07 3.46
CA THR A 228 19.51 -16.57 2.12
C THR A 228 20.33 -15.85 1.05
N LEU A 229 20.44 -14.52 1.13
CA LEU A 229 21.25 -13.74 0.19
C LEU A 229 22.74 -14.04 0.29
N LEU A 230 23.27 -14.23 1.51
CA LEU A 230 24.65 -14.66 1.71
C LEU A 230 24.93 -16.05 1.12
N ASP A 231 24.01 -16.99 1.38
CA ASP A 231 24.11 -18.36 0.86
C ASP A 231 24.05 -18.39 -0.68
N MET A 232 23.11 -17.66 -1.29
CA MET A 232 23.01 -17.49 -2.73
C MET A 232 24.30 -16.90 -3.35
N ALA A 233 25.00 -16.06 -2.59
CA ALA A 233 26.27 -15.46 -2.99
C ALA A 233 27.50 -16.35 -2.69
N GLY A 234 27.32 -17.51 -2.07
CA GLY A 234 28.40 -18.40 -1.63
C GLY A 234 29.25 -17.82 -0.49
N ILE A 235 28.68 -16.91 0.29
CA ILE A 235 29.33 -16.23 1.41
C ILE A 235 28.93 -16.92 2.73
N ARG A 236 29.94 -17.24 3.55
CA ARG A 236 29.68 -17.83 4.87
C ARG A 236 28.89 -16.88 5.75
N GLN A 237 27.83 -17.40 6.35
CA GLN A 237 27.01 -16.65 7.31
C GLN A 237 27.78 -16.36 8.60
N PRO A 238 27.71 -15.13 9.16
CA PRO A 238 28.16 -14.82 10.50
C PRO A 238 27.42 -15.66 11.55
N SER A 239 28.11 -16.10 12.59
CA SER A 239 27.54 -16.99 13.61
C SER A 239 26.54 -16.31 14.56
N ASP A 240 26.50 -14.98 14.57
CA ASP A 240 25.62 -14.14 15.39
C ASP A 240 24.33 -13.72 14.67
N MET A 241 24.15 -14.11 13.42
CA MET A 241 22.89 -13.86 12.68
C MET A 241 21.81 -14.84 13.14
N GLN A 242 20.62 -14.31 13.36
CA GLN A 242 19.39 -15.09 13.59
C GLN A 242 18.71 -15.40 12.25
N GLY A 243 17.86 -16.41 12.22
CA GLY A 243 17.21 -16.93 11.02
C GLY A 243 18.07 -17.93 10.28
N GLU A 244 17.53 -18.52 9.22
CA GLU A 244 18.16 -19.57 8.45
C GLU A 244 18.06 -19.29 6.94
N SER A 245 18.97 -19.89 6.15
CA SER A 245 18.90 -19.79 4.69
C SER A 245 17.68 -20.55 4.15
N LEU A 246 16.96 -19.93 3.24
CA LEU A 246 15.85 -20.56 2.51
C LEU A 246 16.33 -21.41 1.31
N VAL A 247 17.62 -21.34 0.95
CA VAL A 247 18.16 -22.08 -0.20
C VAL A 247 17.85 -23.58 -0.16
N PRO A 248 17.86 -24.27 1.00
CA PRO A 248 17.47 -25.69 1.05
C PRO A 248 16.00 -25.99 0.71
N LEU A 249 15.13 -24.97 0.71
CA LEU A 249 13.71 -25.09 0.36
C LEU A 249 13.43 -24.79 -1.14
N LEU A 250 14.41 -24.19 -1.84
CA LEU A 250 14.24 -23.64 -3.20
C LEU A 250 14.54 -24.67 -4.33
#